data_264b60d0d6c7a1f2e8e8a8c1207042f5
#
_entry.id   264b60d0d6c7a1f2e8e8a8c1207042f5
#
_cell.length_a   1.000
_cell.length_b   1.000
_cell.length_c   1.000
_cell.angle_alpha   90.00
_cell.angle_beta   90.00
_cell.angle_gamma   90.00
#
_symmetry.space_group_name_H-M   'P 1'
#
loop_
_entity.id
_entity.type
_entity.pdbx_description
1 polymer ?
#
loop_
_entity_poly.entity_id
_entity_poly.type
_entity_poly.pdbx_seq_one_letter_code
_entity_poly.pdbx_strand_id
1 'polypeptide(L)'
;MKRIFAGLLLISVIFAQDTFVGDTFDRGSIDYNGRKVKATGIGYIPQNVINAGQARRAALRIAKQDAMRQLIEIVNGVTLTSETTMSGAMFDDVIKTQVQGLIRGAYQVGDPKYLSDTSIEVAYEVPMAGISEVVIPIGGFLDPFAPAAAGAPADETAEATTTSSVTGLIIDCTGLGIRPAMSPQILDQNGGIIYGPSDYTREYAIKNGVAGYARGLDAGKEDDRVKGNPLVVKGVAAAGTNNVDVVVGNSDIMRIRSANSSYGILKDCRVLIVLD
;
A
#
# COMPACT_ATOMS: atom_id res chain seq x y z
N MET A 1 45.36 -2.24 45.28
CA MET A 1 45.08 -2.67 43.91
C MET A 1 43.60 -2.38 43.62
N LYS A 2 43.31 -1.23 42.96
CA LYS A 2 41.97 -0.84 42.57
C LYS A 2 41.75 -1.29 41.12
N ARG A 3 40.81 -2.23 40.89
CA ARG A 3 40.39 -2.68 39.56
C ARG A 3 39.29 -1.75 39.06
N ILE A 4 39.59 -0.95 38.04
CA ILE A 4 38.65 -0.10 37.31
C ILE A 4 37.94 -0.99 36.29
N PHE A 5 36.64 -1.25 36.46
CA PHE A 5 35.78 -1.88 35.47
C PHE A 5 35.31 -0.81 34.49
N ALA A 6 35.88 -0.79 33.29
CA ALA A 6 35.37 0.01 32.20
C ALA A 6 34.18 -0.72 31.56
N GLY A 7 32.97 -0.24 31.87
CA GLY A 7 31.74 -0.69 31.23
C GLY A 7 31.71 -0.18 29.79
N LEU A 8 31.79 -1.08 28.82
CA LEU A 8 31.61 -0.79 27.40
C LEU A 8 30.11 -0.62 27.13
N LEU A 9 29.66 0.64 26.98
CA LEU A 9 28.30 0.98 26.59
C LEU A 9 28.13 0.68 25.10
N LEU A 10 27.54 -0.47 24.76
CA LEU A 10 27.15 -0.83 23.39
C LEU A 10 25.95 0.06 23.01
N ILE A 11 26.19 1.14 22.30
CA ILE A 11 25.15 1.93 21.66
C ILE A 11 24.72 1.13 20.42
N SER A 12 23.59 0.41 20.55
CA SER A 12 22.90 -0.18 19.43
C SER A 12 22.28 0.95 18.61
N VAL A 13 22.92 1.31 17.49
CA VAL A 13 22.34 2.17 16.47
C VAL A 13 21.22 1.35 15.82
N ILE A 14 19.98 1.61 16.22
CA ILE A 14 18.81 1.08 15.51
C ILE A 14 18.78 1.84 14.18
N PHE A 15 19.24 1.19 13.11
CA PHE A 15 18.94 1.64 11.76
C PHE A 15 17.42 1.53 11.60
N ALA A 16 16.71 2.64 11.55
CA ALA A 16 15.34 2.68 11.07
C ALA A 16 15.39 2.16 9.63
N GLN A 17 14.93 0.91 9.42
CA GLN A 17 14.80 0.37 8.07
C GLN A 17 13.80 1.25 7.33
N ASP A 18 14.17 1.66 6.13
CA ASP A 18 13.28 2.43 5.25
C ASP A 18 12.11 1.52 4.87
N THR A 19 10.99 1.72 5.55
CA THR A 19 9.75 0.93 5.33
C THR A 19 8.95 1.45 4.14
N PHE A 20 9.43 2.50 3.46
CA PHE A 20 8.74 3.09 2.33
C PHE A 20 8.74 2.15 1.13
N VAL A 21 7.54 1.82 0.65
CA VAL A 21 7.34 1.09 -0.61
C VAL A 21 6.33 1.85 -1.46
N GLY A 22 6.81 2.43 -2.55
CA GLY A 22 5.94 3.25 -3.40
C GLY A 22 6.69 4.12 -4.39
N ASP A 23 5.96 5.07 -4.97
CA ASP A 23 6.48 6.01 -5.96
C ASP A 23 6.73 7.37 -5.32
N THR A 24 7.85 7.98 -5.65
CA THR A 24 8.21 9.34 -5.23
C THR A 24 8.16 10.27 -6.44
N PHE A 25 7.48 11.40 -6.29
CA PHE A 25 7.37 12.47 -7.27
C PHE A 25 8.08 13.71 -6.75
N ASP A 26 8.31 14.70 -7.62
CA ASP A 26 8.95 15.97 -7.25
C ASP A 26 8.29 16.62 -6.02
N ARG A 27 6.96 16.57 -5.95
CA ARG A 27 6.18 17.25 -4.90
C ARG A 27 5.24 16.33 -4.13
N GLY A 28 5.60 15.06 -3.97
CA GLY A 28 4.83 14.13 -3.18
C GLY A 28 5.21 12.67 -3.39
N SER A 29 4.40 11.77 -2.82
CA SER A 29 4.66 10.33 -2.89
C SER A 29 3.39 9.52 -2.72
N ILE A 30 3.41 8.31 -3.28
CA ILE A 30 2.46 7.24 -2.98
C ILE A 30 3.21 6.22 -2.12
N ASP A 31 2.74 5.99 -0.92
CA ASP A 31 3.32 5.02 0.01
C ASP A 31 2.32 3.88 0.22
N TYR A 32 2.55 2.75 -0.44
CA TYR A 32 1.69 1.57 -0.34
C TYR A 32 1.84 0.85 1.00
N ASN A 33 3.03 0.88 1.61
CA ASN A 33 3.25 0.28 2.93
C ASN A 33 2.64 1.16 4.04
N GLY A 34 2.96 2.46 4.04
CA GLY A 34 2.35 3.44 4.96
C GLY A 34 0.90 3.76 4.62
N ARG A 35 0.37 3.26 3.51
CA ARG A 35 -1.02 3.39 3.03
C ARG A 35 -1.51 4.83 2.98
N LYS A 36 -0.73 5.69 2.37
CA LYS A 36 -1.01 7.12 2.26
C LYS A 36 -0.47 7.72 0.97
N VAL A 37 -1.15 8.76 0.53
CA VAL A 37 -0.69 9.62 -0.57
C VAL A 37 -0.39 10.99 0.03
N LYS A 38 0.79 11.50 -0.23
CA LYS A 38 1.27 12.77 0.28
C LYS A 38 1.59 13.72 -0.86
N ALA A 39 1.25 15.00 -0.69
CA ALA A 39 1.70 16.06 -1.58
C ALA A 39 2.13 17.29 -0.82
N THR A 40 3.03 18.04 -1.44
CA THR A 40 3.54 19.32 -0.94
C THR A 40 3.06 20.45 -1.84
N GLY A 41 2.51 21.50 -1.24
CA GLY A 41 2.09 22.70 -1.93
C GLY A 41 2.90 23.91 -1.52
N ILE A 42 3.15 24.81 -2.47
CA ILE A 42 3.89 26.04 -2.26
C ILE A 42 2.97 27.25 -2.52
N GLY A 43 2.99 28.20 -1.61
CA GLY A 43 2.25 29.45 -1.73
C GLY A 43 3.16 30.66 -1.62
N TYR A 44 3.13 31.51 -2.61
CA TYR A 44 3.89 32.76 -2.61
C TYR A 44 3.11 33.88 -1.95
N ILE A 45 3.81 34.78 -1.26
CA ILE A 45 3.21 35.96 -0.66
C ILE A 45 2.83 36.94 -1.79
N PRO A 46 1.55 37.32 -1.91
CA PRO A 46 1.12 38.28 -2.92
C PRO A 46 1.76 39.64 -2.68
N GLN A 47 2.27 40.27 -3.76
CA GLN A 47 2.98 41.57 -3.69
C GLN A 47 2.09 42.76 -3.25
N ASN A 48 0.78 42.62 -3.40
CA ASN A 48 -0.18 43.73 -3.15
C ASN A 48 -0.77 43.75 -1.75
N VAL A 49 -0.21 42.95 -0.81
CA VAL A 49 -0.74 42.87 0.54
C VAL A 49 0.13 43.65 1.52
N ILE A 50 -0.39 44.72 2.08
CA ILE A 50 0.33 45.66 2.96
C ILE A 50 0.52 45.05 4.38
N ASN A 51 -0.42 44.20 4.84
CA ASN A 51 -0.38 43.61 6.17
C ASN A 51 0.29 42.25 6.16
N ALA A 52 1.40 42.09 6.87
CA ALA A 52 2.16 40.84 6.94
C ALA A 52 1.33 39.62 7.40
N GLY A 53 0.38 39.80 8.33
CA GLY A 53 -0.51 38.74 8.78
C GLY A 53 -1.51 38.31 7.71
N GLN A 54 -2.00 39.24 6.89
CA GLN A 54 -2.86 38.92 5.75
C GLN A 54 -2.07 38.23 4.63
N ALA A 55 -0.86 38.72 4.35
CA ALA A 55 0.07 38.13 3.39
C ALA A 55 0.35 36.66 3.71
N ARG A 56 0.68 36.38 4.98
CA ARG A 56 0.92 35.01 5.45
C ARG A 56 -0.30 34.11 5.29
N ARG A 57 -1.50 34.58 5.70
CA ARG A 57 -2.73 33.79 5.54
C ARG A 57 -3.08 33.55 4.05
N ALA A 58 -2.82 34.52 3.18
CA ALA A 58 -3.01 34.36 1.75
C ALA A 58 -2.06 33.29 1.17
N ALA A 59 -0.76 33.37 1.50
CA ALA A 59 0.23 32.39 1.08
C ALA A 59 -0.08 30.97 1.57
N LEU A 60 -0.50 30.82 2.84
CA LEU A 60 -0.95 29.51 3.38
C LEU A 60 -2.17 28.95 2.61
N ARG A 61 -3.13 29.80 2.25
CA ARG A 61 -4.28 29.38 1.45
C ARG A 61 -3.86 28.93 0.05
N ILE A 62 -2.96 29.67 -0.59
CA ILE A 62 -2.41 29.32 -1.91
C ILE A 62 -1.65 27.99 -1.82
N ALA A 63 -0.78 27.84 -0.80
CA ALA A 63 -0.03 26.59 -0.58
C ALA A 63 -0.96 25.39 -0.38
N LYS A 64 -2.04 25.54 0.41
CA LYS A 64 -3.05 24.48 0.56
C LYS A 64 -3.71 24.13 -0.77
N GLN A 65 -4.14 25.12 -1.56
CA GLN A 65 -4.79 24.87 -2.86
C GLN A 65 -3.84 24.16 -3.82
N ASP A 66 -2.58 24.55 -3.81
CA ASP A 66 -1.55 23.92 -4.63
C ASP A 66 -1.30 22.48 -4.18
N ALA A 67 -1.21 22.20 -2.87
CA ALA A 67 -1.11 20.84 -2.34
C ALA A 67 -2.30 19.95 -2.74
N MET A 68 -3.53 20.50 -2.71
CA MET A 68 -4.72 19.74 -3.16
C MET A 68 -4.65 19.42 -4.66
N ARG A 69 -4.16 20.33 -5.50
CA ARG A 69 -3.95 20.07 -6.92
C ARG A 69 -2.91 18.97 -7.12
N GLN A 70 -1.77 19.03 -6.43
CA GLN A 70 -0.74 18.00 -6.48
C GLN A 70 -1.27 16.65 -6.01
N LEU A 71 -2.09 16.62 -4.94
CA LEU A 71 -2.73 15.38 -4.48
C LEU A 71 -3.61 14.73 -5.56
N ILE A 72 -4.39 15.53 -6.30
CA ILE A 72 -5.20 15.02 -7.41
C ILE A 72 -4.31 14.38 -8.49
N GLU A 73 -3.23 15.06 -8.88
CA GLU A 73 -2.30 14.57 -9.90
C GLU A 73 -1.62 13.26 -9.45
N ILE A 74 -1.17 13.18 -8.20
CA ILE A 74 -0.51 12.00 -7.65
C ILE A 74 -1.49 10.84 -7.46
N VAL A 75 -2.70 11.11 -6.95
CA VAL A 75 -3.75 10.08 -6.78
C VAL A 75 -4.14 9.46 -8.12
N ASN A 76 -4.16 10.24 -9.21
CA ASN A 76 -4.38 9.70 -10.56
C ASN A 76 -3.37 8.62 -10.97
N GLY A 77 -2.16 8.69 -10.44
CA GLY A 77 -1.09 7.73 -10.69
C GLY A 77 -1.16 6.46 -9.83
N VAL A 78 -2.08 6.38 -8.84
CA VAL A 78 -2.21 5.18 -8.00
C VAL A 78 -2.63 3.98 -8.85
N THR A 79 -1.85 2.91 -8.78
CA THR A 79 -2.17 1.64 -9.43
C THR A 79 -3.18 0.87 -8.56
N LEU A 80 -4.32 0.54 -9.14
CA LEU A 80 -5.38 -0.21 -8.46
C LEU A 80 -5.20 -1.71 -8.65
N THR A 81 -5.17 -2.14 -9.90
CA THR A 81 -4.97 -3.54 -10.32
C THR A 81 -3.94 -3.58 -11.45
N SER A 82 -3.62 -4.78 -11.95
CA SER A 82 -2.78 -4.94 -13.14
C SER A 82 -3.30 -4.22 -14.37
N GLU A 83 -4.61 -4.03 -14.48
CA GLU A 83 -5.27 -3.44 -15.66
C GLU A 83 -5.73 -1.99 -15.45
N THR A 84 -5.91 -1.56 -14.19
CA THR A 84 -6.59 -0.30 -13.87
C THR A 84 -5.75 0.58 -12.96
N THR A 85 -5.66 1.86 -13.33
CA THR A 85 -5.14 2.93 -12.47
C THR A 85 -6.28 3.78 -11.92
N MET A 86 -6.01 4.62 -10.92
CA MET A 86 -7.00 5.58 -10.41
C MET A 86 -7.49 6.52 -11.50
N SER A 87 -6.61 6.95 -12.42
CA SER A 87 -7.01 7.77 -13.58
C SER A 87 -8.06 7.06 -14.44
N GLY A 88 -7.90 5.74 -14.67
CA GLY A 88 -8.89 4.92 -15.38
C GLY A 88 -10.21 4.82 -14.62
N ALA A 89 -10.17 4.55 -13.32
CA ALA A 89 -11.37 4.46 -12.48
C ALA A 89 -12.17 5.78 -12.42
N MET A 90 -11.48 6.93 -12.48
CA MET A 90 -12.12 8.25 -12.43
C MET A 90 -12.78 8.69 -13.75
N PHE A 91 -12.85 7.84 -14.79
CA PHE A 91 -13.81 8.03 -15.88
C PHE A 91 -15.26 7.85 -15.42
N ASP A 92 -15.48 7.12 -14.31
CA ASP A 92 -16.78 7.11 -13.60
C ASP A 92 -16.92 8.39 -12.78
N ASP A 93 -17.97 9.17 -13.06
CA ASP A 93 -18.21 10.47 -12.41
C ASP A 93 -18.52 10.32 -10.91
N VAL A 94 -19.08 9.19 -10.47
CA VAL A 94 -19.36 8.93 -9.06
C VAL A 94 -18.06 8.73 -8.32
N ILE A 95 -17.18 7.85 -8.82
CA ILE A 95 -15.84 7.60 -8.26
C ILE A 95 -15.04 8.90 -8.22
N LYS A 96 -15.03 9.63 -9.32
CA LYS A 96 -14.34 10.94 -9.43
C LYS A 96 -14.81 11.92 -8.37
N THR A 97 -16.12 12.06 -8.19
CA THR A 97 -16.70 12.98 -7.20
C THR A 97 -16.34 12.57 -5.77
N GLN A 98 -16.39 11.28 -5.47
CA GLN A 98 -16.03 10.75 -4.15
C GLN A 98 -14.54 10.94 -3.86
N VAL A 99 -13.65 10.62 -4.80
CA VAL A 99 -12.19 10.84 -4.66
C VAL A 99 -11.87 12.32 -4.47
N GLN A 100 -12.51 13.22 -5.24
CA GLN A 100 -12.34 14.66 -5.03
C GLN A 100 -12.84 15.10 -3.65
N GLY A 101 -13.90 14.49 -3.13
CA GLY A 101 -14.38 14.71 -1.77
C GLY A 101 -13.33 14.31 -0.72
N LEU A 102 -12.71 13.15 -0.89
CA LEU A 102 -11.62 12.67 -0.03
C LEU A 102 -10.42 13.62 -0.03
N ILE A 103 -10.00 14.07 -1.20
CA ILE A 103 -8.87 15.01 -1.35
C ILE A 103 -9.16 16.34 -0.67
N ARG A 104 -10.40 16.86 -0.76
CA ARG A 104 -10.78 18.07 -0.01
C ARG A 104 -10.69 17.88 1.51
N GLY A 105 -10.89 16.67 1.99
CA GLY A 105 -10.74 16.26 3.37
C GLY A 105 -9.31 15.92 3.80
N ALA A 106 -8.31 16.08 2.91
CA ALA A 106 -6.91 15.83 3.24
C ALA A 106 -6.47 16.66 4.45
N TYR A 107 -5.65 16.07 5.31
CA TYR A 107 -5.15 16.72 6.50
C TYR A 107 -3.70 17.19 6.33
N GLN A 108 -3.37 18.29 6.99
CA GLN A 108 -2.02 18.84 6.99
C GLN A 108 -1.10 17.96 7.86
N VAL A 109 0.09 17.69 7.36
CA VAL A 109 1.13 16.96 8.08
C VAL A 109 2.31 17.87 8.36
N GLY A 110 2.66 17.97 9.63
CA GLY A 110 3.72 18.86 10.10
C GLY A 110 3.34 20.35 10.02
N ASP A 111 4.28 21.18 10.45
CA ASP A 111 4.14 22.63 10.43
C ASP A 111 4.48 23.21 9.05
N PRO A 112 3.88 24.37 8.69
CA PRO A 112 4.27 25.10 7.49
C PRO A 112 5.74 25.49 7.54
N LYS A 113 6.46 25.22 6.45
CA LYS A 113 7.86 25.65 6.30
C LYS A 113 7.93 26.99 5.59
N TYR A 114 8.64 27.94 6.17
CA TYR A 114 8.87 29.25 5.60
C TYR A 114 10.21 29.24 4.87
N LEU A 115 10.18 29.43 3.56
CA LEU A 115 11.36 29.37 2.70
C LEU A 115 12.04 30.75 2.58
N SER A 116 13.28 30.75 2.17
CA SER A 116 14.10 31.97 2.03
C SER A 116 13.62 32.94 0.94
N ASP A 117 12.87 32.42 -0.04
CA ASP A 117 12.24 33.21 -1.12
C ASP A 117 10.89 33.81 -0.71
N THR A 118 10.57 33.83 0.57
CA THR A 118 9.30 34.29 1.14
C THR A 118 8.09 33.42 0.79
N SER A 119 8.27 32.27 0.17
CA SER A 119 7.20 31.29 -0.02
C SER A 119 6.96 30.45 1.23
N ILE A 120 5.80 29.79 1.28
CA ILE A 120 5.41 28.88 2.36
C ILE A 120 5.13 27.52 1.75
N GLU A 121 5.78 26.49 2.27
CA GLU A 121 5.52 25.11 1.92
C GLU A 121 4.64 24.44 2.97
N VAL A 122 3.64 23.67 2.52
CA VAL A 122 2.78 22.83 3.38
C VAL A 122 2.67 21.43 2.80
N ALA A 123 2.61 20.42 3.66
CA ALA A 123 2.38 19.04 3.26
C ALA A 123 0.97 18.60 3.67
N TYR A 124 0.30 17.87 2.78
CA TYR A 124 -1.01 17.27 3.01
C TYR A 124 -0.99 15.79 2.67
N GLU A 125 -1.76 15.00 3.42
CA GLU A 125 -1.89 13.56 3.21
C GLU A 125 -3.36 13.14 3.09
N VAL A 126 -3.58 12.08 2.27
CA VAL A 126 -4.84 11.36 2.13
C VAL A 126 -4.57 9.89 2.47
N PRO A 127 -5.32 9.27 3.40
CA PRO A 127 -5.16 7.85 3.69
C PRO A 127 -5.73 7.01 2.54
N MET A 128 -5.00 5.97 2.13
CA MET A 128 -5.46 5.03 1.10
C MET A 128 -6.72 4.26 1.50
N ALA A 129 -7.01 4.14 2.80
CA ALA A 129 -8.25 3.50 3.27
C ALA A 129 -9.50 4.17 2.69
N GLY A 130 -9.54 5.51 2.65
CA GLY A 130 -10.62 6.24 2.01
C GLY A 130 -10.72 5.99 0.51
N ILE A 131 -9.57 5.92 -0.17
CA ILE A 131 -9.52 5.57 -1.60
C ILE A 131 -10.03 4.14 -1.79
N SER A 132 -9.59 3.17 -0.96
CA SER A 132 -10.04 1.78 -1.01
C SER A 132 -11.56 1.67 -0.79
N GLU A 133 -12.13 2.48 0.09
CA GLU A 133 -13.58 2.50 0.35
C GLU A 133 -14.39 2.89 -0.90
N VAL A 134 -13.86 3.81 -1.70
CA VAL A 134 -14.47 4.26 -2.95
C VAL A 134 -14.33 3.23 -4.07
N VAL A 135 -13.13 2.65 -4.22
CA VAL A 135 -12.81 1.80 -5.38
C VAL A 135 -13.08 0.32 -5.15
N ILE A 136 -13.26 -0.13 -3.89
CA ILE A 136 -13.68 -1.50 -3.57
C ILE A 136 -15.19 -1.50 -3.28
N PRO A 137 -16.06 -1.75 -4.27
CA PRO A 137 -17.50 -1.77 -4.09
C PRO A 137 -17.93 -2.97 -3.23
N ILE A 138 -19.20 -2.96 -2.81
CA ILE A 138 -19.85 -4.08 -2.14
C ILE A 138 -19.97 -5.22 -3.16
N GLY A 139 -19.00 -6.14 -3.19
CA GLY A 139 -18.94 -7.24 -4.15
C GLY A 139 -17.59 -7.45 -4.85
N GLY A 140 -16.56 -6.70 -4.45
CA GLY A 140 -15.22 -6.79 -5.04
C GLY A 140 -14.89 -5.64 -5.98
N PHE A 141 -13.67 -5.58 -6.50
CA PHE A 141 -13.31 -4.59 -7.51
C PHE A 141 -14.21 -4.73 -8.73
N LEU A 142 -14.77 -3.63 -9.21
CA LEU A 142 -15.47 -3.59 -10.49
C LEU A 142 -14.44 -3.75 -11.61
N ASP A 143 -14.12 -4.99 -11.94
CA ASP A 143 -13.56 -5.30 -13.24
C ASP A 143 -14.72 -5.77 -14.13
N PRO A 144 -15.22 -4.96 -15.07
CA PRO A 144 -16.28 -5.36 -15.99
C PRO A 144 -15.85 -6.49 -16.91
N PHE A 145 -14.56 -6.88 -16.91
CA PHE A 145 -13.97 -7.93 -17.72
C PHE A 145 -13.40 -9.09 -16.89
N ALA A 146 -13.52 -9.07 -15.54
CA ALA A 146 -13.09 -10.19 -14.73
C ALA A 146 -13.92 -11.43 -15.10
N PRO A 147 -13.32 -12.52 -15.59
CA PRO A 147 -14.07 -13.76 -15.79
C PRO A 147 -14.60 -14.20 -14.44
N ALA A 148 -15.90 -14.46 -14.36
CA ALA A 148 -16.54 -14.98 -13.16
C ALA A 148 -15.73 -16.18 -12.67
N ALA A 149 -15.18 -16.09 -11.45
CA ALA A 149 -14.40 -17.16 -10.86
C ALA A 149 -15.26 -18.42 -10.82
N ALA A 150 -14.95 -19.38 -11.69
CA ALA A 150 -15.55 -20.70 -11.64
C ALA A 150 -15.09 -21.35 -10.34
N GLY A 151 -15.99 -21.45 -9.38
CA GLY A 151 -15.74 -22.11 -8.10
C GLY A 151 -15.26 -23.54 -8.36
N ALA A 152 -13.99 -23.80 -8.02
CA ALA A 152 -13.49 -25.16 -7.97
C ALA A 152 -14.08 -25.84 -6.72
N PRO A 153 -14.58 -27.09 -6.83
CA PRO A 153 -15.13 -27.81 -5.69
C PRO A 153 -14.02 -28.06 -4.66
N ALA A 154 -14.35 -27.76 -3.41
CA ALA A 154 -13.51 -28.13 -2.28
C ALA A 154 -13.52 -29.66 -2.13
N ASP A 155 -12.39 -30.28 -2.39
CA ASP A 155 -12.18 -31.68 -2.05
C ASP A 155 -11.56 -31.74 -0.64
N GLU A 156 -12.39 -32.16 0.31
CA GLU A 156 -11.99 -32.37 1.69
C GLU A 156 -11.19 -33.67 1.79
N THR A 157 -9.88 -33.59 1.98
CA THR A 157 -9.11 -34.55 2.79
C THR A 157 -7.63 -34.14 2.83
N ALA A 158 -7.20 -33.50 3.89
CA ALA A 158 -5.78 -33.49 4.25
C ALA A 158 -5.65 -33.63 5.79
N GLU A 159 -4.97 -34.68 6.20
CA GLU A 159 -4.70 -35.02 7.58
C GLU A 159 -3.95 -33.92 8.33
N ALA A 160 -4.43 -33.61 9.52
CA ALA A 160 -3.85 -32.63 10.44
C ALA A 160 -2.52 -33.15 11.00
N THR A 161 -1.41 -32.68 10.45
CA THR A 161 -0.13 -32.68 11.14
C THR A 161 -0.05 -31.44 12.02
N THR A 162 0.30 -31.67 13.30
CA THR A 162 0.50 -30.62 14.32
C THR A 162 1.57 -29.63 13.88
N THR A 163 1.14 -28.57 13.24
CA THR A 163 2.00 -27.49 12.78
C THR A 163 1.60 -26.23 13.53
N SER A 164 2.57 -25.50 14.09
CA SER A 164 2.39 -24.17 14.65
C SER A 164 1.53 -23.31 13.72
N SER A 165 0.54 -22.61 14.26
CA SER A 165 -0.44 -21.82 13.48
C SER A 165 0.27 -20.89 12.49
N VAL A 166 -0.11 -20.97 11.20
CA VAL A 166 0.41 -20.06 10.18
C VAL A 166 -0.22 -18.70 10.38
N THR A 167 0.60 -17.66 10.51
CA THR A 167 0.15 -16.31 10.83
C THR A 167 -0.18 -15.46 9.59
N GLY A 168 0.36 -15.80 8.42
CA GLY A 168 0.14 -15.10 7.16
C GLY A 168 0.94 -15.74 6.02
N LEU A 169 0.85 -15.13 4.85
CA LEU A 169 1.57 -15.52 3.64
C LEU A 169 2.57 -14.44 3.27
N ILE A 170 3.84 -14.82 3.10
CA ILE A 170 4.87 -13.98 2.50
C ILE A 170 5.22 -14.55 1.13
N ILE A 171 5.21 -13.68 0.11
CA ILE A 171 5.69 -14.05 -1.22
C ILE A 171 6.96 -13.26 -1.52
N ASP A 172 8.07 -13.96 -1.62
CA ASP A 172 9.36 -13.36 -1.99
C ASP A 172 9.42 -13.17 -3.50
N CYS A 173 9.28 -11.91 -3.93
CA CYS A 173 9.31 -11.48 -5.33
C CYS A 173 10.60 -10.74 -5.68
N THR A 174 11.65 -10.89 -4.87
CA THR A 174 12.96 -10.25 -5.13
C THR A 174 13.47 -10.64 -6.51
N GLY A 175 13.87 -9.65 -7.30
CA GLY A 175 14.38 -9.83 -8.67
C GLY A 175 13.30 -9.99 -9.75
N LEU A 176 12.01 -9.94 -9.42
CA LEU A 176 10.93 -10.10 -10.40
C LEU A 176 10.41 -8.77 -10.98
N GLY A 177 10.82 -7.63 -10.42
CA GLY A 177 10.36 -6.31 -10.87
C GLY A 177 8.86 -6.08 -10.65
N ILE A 178 8.30 -6.69 -9.62
CA ILE A 178 6.90 -6.46 -9.20
C ILE A 178 6.74 -5.01 -8.74
N ARG A 179 5.67 -4.38 -9.18
CA ARG A 179 5.28 -3.03 -8.76
C ARG A 179 4.13 -3.09 -7.76
N PRO A 180 4.16 -2.23 -6.73
CA PRO A 180 3.07 -2.20 -5.76
C PRO A 180 1.77 -1.67 -6.37
N ALA A 181 0.63 -2.21 -5.89
CA ALA A 181 -0.71 -1.77 -6.24
C ALA A 181 -1.67 -1.91 -5.05
N MET A 182 -2.85 -1.33 -5.15
CA MET A 182 -3.86 -1.42 -4.08
C MET A 182 -4.50 -2.80 -4.00
N SER A 183 -4.64 -3.50 -5.13
CA SER A 183 -5.27 -4.83 -5.22
C SER A 183 -4.50 -5.74 -6.19
N PRO A 184 -3.30 -6.20 -5.80
CA PRO A 184 -2.57 -7.20 -6.57
C PRO A 184 -3.28 -8.54 -6.47
N GLN A 185 -3.11 -9.39 -7.50
CA GLN A 185 -3.56 -10.77 -7.50
C GLN A 185 -2.37 -11.72 -7.37
N ILE A 186 -2.64 -12.91 -6.80
CA ILE A 186 -1.70 -14.03 -6.82
C ILE A 186 -2.29 -15.07 -7.77
N LEU A 187 -1.50 -15.48 -8.75
CA LEU A 187 -1.89 -16.39 -9.82
C LEU A 187 -1.07 -17.67 -9.74
N ASP A 188 -1.62 -18.74 -10.26
CA ASP A 188 -0.86 -19.94 -10.58
C ASP A 188 -0.13 -19.80 -11.95
N GLN A 189 0.69 -20.78 -12.29
CA GLN A 189 1.43 -20.78 -13.56
C GLN A 189 0.53 -20.92 -14.81
N ASN A 190 -0.76 -21.25 -14.64
CA ASN A 190 -1.75 -21.34 -15.71
C ASN A 190 -2.64 -20.11 -15.81
N GLY A 191 -2.41 -19.09 -14.93
CA GLY A 191 -3.22 -17.86 -14.84
C GLY A 191 -4.46 -18.00 -13.98
N GLY A 192 -4.62 -19.12 -13.25
CA GLY A 192 -5.69 -19.29 -12.27
C GLY A 192 -5.47 -18.43 -11.02
N ILE A 193 -6.53 -17.77 -10.55
CA ILE A 193 -6.46 -16.90 -9.37
C ILE A 193 -6.39 -17.75 -8.11
N ILE A 194 -5.34 -17.54 -7.31
CA ILE A 194 -5.13 -18.14 -5.98
C ILE A 194 -5.55 -17.17 -4.88
N TYR A 195 -5.33 -15.87 -5.10
CA TYR A 195 -5.77 -14.80 -4.22
C TYR A 195 -6.22 -13.60 -5.04
N GLY A 196 -7.45 -13.19 -4.85
CA GLY A 196 -8.08 -12.11 -5.59
C GLY A 196 -9.35 -11.61 -4.91
N PRO A 197 -10.18 -10.80 -5.58
CA PRO A 197 -11.34 -10.12 -4.99
C PRO A 197 -12.36 -11.01 -4.29
N SER A 198 -12.46 -12.29 -4.65
CA SER A 198 -13.36 -13.27 -4.02
C SER A 198 -12.80 -13.91 -2.75
N ASP A 199 -11.51 -13.76 -2.46
CA ASP A 199 -10.84 -14.49 -1.39
C ASP A 199 -10.74 -13.70 -0.08
N TYR A 200 -11.00 -12.40 -0.10
CA TYR A 200 -10.92 -11.53 1.07
C TYR A 200 -12.22 -10.78 1.36
N THR A 201 -12.37 -10.34 2.61
CA THR A 201 -13.52 -9.49 2.96
C THR A 201 -13.23 -8.04 2.68
N ARG A 202 -14.24 -7.30 2.17
CA ARG A 202 -14.14 -5.86 1.89
C ARG A 202 -13.66 -5.05 3.11
N GLU A 203 -14.14 -5.40 4.29
CA GLU A 203 -13.78 -4.72 5.53
C GLU A 203 -12.26 -4.80 5.81
N TYR A 204 -11.67 -6.00 5.70
CA TYR A 204 -10.22 -6.18 5.87
C TYR A 204 -9.43 -5.48 4.77
N ALA A 205 -9.89 -5.55 3.53
CA ALA A 205 -9.23 -4.89 2.40
C ALA A 205 -9.22 -3.36 2.54
N ILE A 206 -10.29 -2.74 3.02
CA ILE A 206 -10.33 -1.31 3.29
C ILE A 206 -9.41 -0.95 4.46
N LYS A 207 -9.53 -1.69 5.59
CA LYS A 207 -8.79 -1.39 6.80
C LYS A 207 -7.29 -1.63 6.66
N ASN A 208 -6.91 -2.79 6.13
CA ASN A 208 -5.52 -3.26 6.11
C ASN A 208 -4.87 -3.19 4.73
N GLY A 209 -5.64 -3.01 3.65
CA GLY A 209 -5.21 -3.20 2.27
C GLY A 209 -5.25 -4.67 1.87
N VAL A 210 -5.42 -4.94 0.59
CA VAL A 210 -5.50 -6.30 0.04
C VAL A 210 -4.19 -7.07 0.28
N ALA A 211 -3.05 -6.43 0.04
CA ALA A 211 -1.74 -6.96 0.39
C ALA A 211 -0.88 -5.88 1.05
N GLY A 212 0.10 -6.28 1.82
CA GLY A 212 1.19 -5.43 2.31
C GLY A 212 2.43 -5.59 1.45
N TYR A 213 3.38 -4.69 1.64
CA TYR A 213 4.64 -4.70 0.91
C TYR A 213 5.81 -4.48 1.88
N ALA A 214 6.95 -5.12 1.61
CA ALA A 214 8.18 -4.90 2.36
C ALA A 214 9.37 -4.94 1.41
N ARG A 215 10.47 -4.28 1.79
CA ARG A 215 11.76 -4.41 1.12
C ARG A 215 12.60 -5.42 1.88
N GLY A 216 12.88 -6.54 1.21
CA GLY A 216 13.64 -7.64 1.79
C GLY A 216 12.83 -8.55 2.73
N LEU A 217 13.23 -9.83 2.74
CA LEU A 217 12.50 -10.88 3.45
C LEU A 217 12.52 -10.72 4.97
N ASP A 218 13.62 -10.22 5.53
CA ASP A 218 13.74 -10.07 6.99
C ASP A 218 12.81 -8.99 7.51
N ALA A 219 12.71 -7.85 6.81
CA ALA A 219 11.73 -6.81 7.12
C ALA A 219 10.29 -7.34 6.97
N GLY A 220 10.05 -8.16 5.94
CA GLY A 220 8.75 -8.79 5.72
C GLY A 220 8.30 -9.71 6.86
N LYS A 221 9.21 -10.45 7.47
CA LYS A 221 8.88 -11.34 8.60
C LYS A 221 8.51 -10.58 9.89
N GLU A 222 8.99 -9.37 10.03
CA GLU A 222 8.70 -8.51 11.19
C GLU A 222 7.44 -7.64 10.99
N ASP A 223 6.85 -7.65 9.78
CA ASP A 223 5.62 -6.91 9.51
C ASP A 223 4.45 -7.45 10.33
N ASP A 224 3.75 -6.57 11.03
CA ASP A 224 2.66 -6.93 11.96
C ASP A 224 1.52 -7.72 11.29
N ARG A 225 1.38 -7.61 9.97
CA ARG A 225 0.38 -8.34 9.17
C ARG A 225 0.58 -9.85 9.19
N VAL A 226 1.85 -10.29 9.21
CA VAL A 226 2.24 -11.70 9.06
C VAL A 226 3.14 -12.22 10.18
N LYS A 227 3.57 -11.34 11.09
CA LYS A 227 4.53 -11.62 12.16
C LYS A 227 4.18 -12.88 12.96
N GLY A 228 5.21 -13.66 13.26
CA GLY A 228 5.13 -14.89 14.04
C GLY A 228 5.63 -16.09 13.25
N ASN A 229 4.74 -16.83 12.57
CA ASN A 229 5.09 -18.01 11.78
C ASN A 229 4.47 -17.92 10.37
N PRO A 230 4.92 -17.01 9.51
CA PRO A 230 4.37 -16.88 8.16
C PRO A 230 4.76 -18.05 7.26
N LEU A 231 3.84 -18.45 6.38
CA LEU A 231 4.17 -19.31 5.25
C LEU A 231 4.96 -18.48 4.22
N VAL A 232 6.21 -18.83 3.98
CA VAL A 232 7.03 -18.16 2.97
C VAL A 232 7.04 -19.00 1.70
N VAL A 233 6.70 -18.37 0.58
CA VAL A 233 6.77 -18.94 -0.78
C VAL A 233 7.55 -18.00 -1.69
N LYS A 234 8.06 -18.52 -2.80
CA LYS A 234 8.79 -17.72 -3.78
C LYS A 234 7.90 -17.40 -4.98
N GLY A 235 7.83 -16.12 -5.36
CA GLY A 235 7.28 -15.73 -6.65
C GLY A 235 8.14 -16.28 -7.80
N VAL A 236 7.51 -16.64 -8.90
CA VAL A 236 8.20 -17.19 -10.08
C VAL A 236 8.18 -16.24 -11.29
N ALA A 237 7.18 -15.36 -11.35
CA ALA A 237 7.06 -14.34 -12.40
C ALA A 237 6.17 -13.18 -11.94
N ALA A 238 6.33 -12.04 -12.60
CA ALA A 238 5.37 -10.95 -12.61
C ALA A 238 4.32 -11.20 -13.71
N ALA A 239 3.08 -10.75 -13.47
CA ALA A 239 1.99 -10.83 -14.44
C ALA A 239 1.21 -9.52 -14.52
N GLY A 240 0.34 -9.41 -15.54
CA GLY A 240 -0.46 -8.23 -15.82
C GLY A 240 0.31 -7.11 -16.50
N THR A 241 -0.41 -6.15 -17.08
CA THR A 241 0.15 -5.08 -17.92
C THR A 241 1.16 -4.21 -17.16
N ASN A 242 0.98 -4.04 -15.85
CA ASN A 242 1.81 -3.18 -15.00
C ASN A 242 2.80 -3.95 -14.12
N ASN A 243 2.99 -5.26 -14.31
CA ASN A 243 3.81 -6.13 -13.46
C ASN A 243 3.40 -6.07 -11.97
N VAL A 244 2.10 -6.10 -11.72
CA VAL A 244 1.52 -5.95 -10.39
C VAL A 244 1.19 -7.30 -9.76
N ASP A 245 0.72 -8.24 -10.59
CA ASP A 245 0.29 -9.55 -10.14
C ASP A 245 1.48 -10.49 -10.02
N VAL A 246 1.38 -11.41 -9.07
CA VAL A 246 2.45 -12.34 -8.73
C VAL A 246 2.06 -13.75 -9.14
N VAL A 247 2.90 -14.42 -9.91
CA VAL A 247 2.74 -15.84 -10.22
C VAL A 247 3.52 -16.66 -9.20
N VAL A 248 2.89 -17.66 -8.58
CA VAL A 248 3.52 -18.63 -7.68
C VAL A 248 3.65 -20.00 -8.32
N GLY A 249 4.63 -20.78 -7.85
CA GLY A 249 4.84 -22.14 -8.34
C GLY A 249 3.70 -23.08 -7.95
N ASN A 250 3.32 -24.00 -8.87
CA ASN A 250 2.23 -24.96 -8.62
C ASN A 250 2.46 -25.83 -7.37
N SER A 251 3.71 -26.10 -7.00
CA SER A 251 4.06 -26.82 -5.76
C SER A 251 3.64 -26.07 -4.49
N ASP A 252 3.58 -24.74 -4.53
CA ASP A 252 3.24 -23.92 -3.37
C ASP A 252 1.73 -23.66 -3.23
N ILE A 253 0.94 -23.90 -4.28
CA ILE A 253 -0.51 -23.68 -4.27
C ILE A 253 -1.19 -24.53 -3.18
N MET A 254 -0.83 -25.82 -3.09
CA MET A 254 -1.39 -26.71 -2.06
C MET A 254 -1.06 -26.23 -0.65
N ARG A 255 0.17 -25.75 -0.42
CA ARG A 255 0.60 -25.17 0.87
C ARG A 255 -0.20 -23.92 1.21
N ILE A 256 -0.41 -23.02 0.25
CA ILE A 256 -1.19 -21.79 0.43
C ILE A 256 -2.65 -22.12 0.72
N ARG A 257 -3.27 -23.03 -0.04
CA ARG A 257 -4.67 -23.45 0.15
C ARG A 257 -4.87 -24.14 1.50
N SER A 258 -3.97 -25.04 1.88
CA SER A 258 -4.02 -25.71 3.17
C SER A 258 -3.89 -24.72 4.35
N ALA A 259 -2.95 -23.77 4.27
CA ALA A 259 -2.81 -22.73 5.27
C ALA A 259 -4.06 -21.83 5.35
N ASN A 260 -4.64 -21.47 4.19
CA ASN A 260 -5.86 -20.67 4.16
C ASN A 260 -7.07 -21.43 4.74
N SER A 261 -7.25 -22.70 4.39
CA SER A 261 -8.35 -23.53 4.92
C SER A 261 -8.27 -23.68 6.44
N SER A 262 -7.05 -23.79 6.99
CA SER A 262 -6.84 -23.97 8.44
C SER A 262 -6.90 -22.65 9.23
N TYR A 263 -6.43 -21.54 8.66
CA TYR A 263 -6.17 -20.30 9.42
C TYR A 263 -6.81 -19.03 8.82
N GLY A 264 -7.47 -19.11 7.64
CA GLY A 264 -8.16 -17.97 7.01
C GLY A 264 -7.26 -16.81 6.61
N ILE A 265 -5.98 -17.06 6.32
CA ILE A 265 -4.97 -16.03 6.12
C ILE A 265 -5.27 -15.11 4.94
N LEU A 266 -5.88 -15.64 3.87
CA LEU A 266 -6.26 -14.86 2.68
C LEU A 266 -7.50 -13.99 2.97
N LYS A 267 -8.50 -14.56 3.65
CA LYS A 267 -9.73 -13.85 4.01
C LYS A 267 -9.45 -12.59 4.83
N ASP A 268 -8.46 -12.63 5.71
CA ASP A 268 -8.06 -11.53 6.59
C ASP A 268 -6.98 -10.62 5.95
N CYS A 269 -6.72 -10.78 4.65
CA CYS A 269 -5.68 -10.03 3.93
C CYS A 269 -4.28 -10.14 4.57
N ARG A 270 -3.94 -11.28 5.21
CA ARG A 270 -2.63 -11.53 5.82
C ARG A 270 -1.62 -11.97 4.76
N VAL A 271 -1.49 -11.16 3.74
CA VAL A 271 -0.61 -11.38 2.59
C VAL A 271 0.39 -10.25 2.49
N LEU A 272 1.67 -10.59 2.37
CA LEU A 272 2.77 -9.66 2.22
C LEU A 272 3.61 -10.03 0.99
N ILE A 273 3.90 -9.06 0.16
CA ILE A 273 4.73 -9.19 -1.03
C ILE A 273 6.07 -8.51 -0.76
N VAL A 274 7.16 -9.27 -0.85
CA VAL A 274 8.52 -8.76 -0.66
C VAL A 274 9.06 -8.34 -2.01
N LEU A 275 9.51 -7.08 -2.08
CA LEU A 275 10.07 -6.43 -3.25
C LEU A 275 11.58 -6.21 -3.09
N ASP A 276 12.24 -5.74 -4.15
CA ASP A 276 13.64 -5.34 -4.17
C ASP A 276 13.93 -4.09 -3.30
#